data_521092899bb91942138a7c60349c0767
#
_entry.id   521092899bb91942138a7c60349c0767
#
_cell.length_a   1.000
_cell.length_b   1.000
_cell.length_c   1.000
_cell.angle_alpha   90.00
_cell.angle_beta   90.00
_cell.angle_gamma   90.00
#
_symmetry.space_group_name_H-M   'P 1'
#
loop_
_entity.id
_entity.type
_entity.pdbx_description
1 polymer ?
#
loop_
_entity_poly.entity_id
_entity_poly.type
_entity_poly.pdbx_seq_one_letter_code
_entity_poly.pdbx_strand_id
1 'polypeptide(L)'
;MAAVFVFWGCLMSHIMNTYARLPVAFSHGQGSRITDTEGKEYLDALSGIAVSTLGHAHPKLVAAIAAQAGRMLHTSNLYQIREQEQLSDKLAAL
;
A
#
# COMPACT_ATOMS: atom_id res chain seq x y z
N MET A 1 -30.40 7.99 34.78
CA MET A 1 -29.27 8.33 33.92
C MET A 1 -28.37 7.12 33.85
N ALA A 2 -28.51 6.25 32.82
CA ALA A 2 -27.72 5.04 32.67
C ALA A 2 -26.50 5.37 31.80
N ALA A 3 -25.32 5.30 32.38
CA ALA A 3 -24.08 5.41 31.64
C ALA A 3 -23.86 4.12 30.82
N VAL A 4 -24.04 4.21 29.50
CA VAL A 4 -23.67 3.12 28.58
C VAL A 4 -22.15 3.11 28.49
N PHE A 5 -21.50 2.27 29.27
CA PHE A 5 -20.11 1.89 29.03
C PHE A 5 -20.07 1.03 27.77
N VAL A 6 -19.72 1.61 26.66
CA VAL A 6 -19.31 0.87 25.47
C VAL A 6 -17.96 0.27 25.78
N PHE A 7 -17.92 -0.99 26.20
CA PHE A 7 -16.72 -1.82 26.22
C PHE A 7 -16.25 -1.97 24.77
N TRP A 8 -15.30 -1.12 24.36
CA TRP A 8 -14.47 -1.44 23.21
C TRP A 8 -13.67 -2.68 23.60
N GLY A 9 -14.13 -3.84 23.14
CA GLY A 9 -13.38 -5.07 23.27
C GLY A 9 -11.98 -4.81 22.71
N CYS A 10 -10.99 -4.89 23.58
CA CYS A 10 -9.60 -4.90 23.19
C CYS A 10 -9.41 -6.14 22.30
N LEU A 11 -9.53 -5.97 20.97
CA LEU A 11 -9.12 -6.98 20.02
C LEU A 11 -7.61 -7.16 20.24
N MET A 12 -7.28 -8.30 20.88
CA MET A 12 -5.89 -8.68 21.10
C MET A 12 -5.23 -8.81 19.72
N SER A 13 -4.43 -7.80 19.35
CA SER A 13 -3.66 -7.86 18.12
C SER A 13 -2.53 -8.86 18.29
N HIS A 14 -2.39 -9.80 17.35
CA HIS A 14 -1.26 -10.73 17.29
C HIS A 14 -0.04 -10.12 16.60
N ILE A 15 -0.14 -8.84 16.19
CA ILE A 15 0.97 -8.11 15.57
C ILE A 15 1.90 -7.60 16.69
N MET A 16 3.20 -7.81 16.53
CA MET A 16 4.22 -7.30 17.44
C MET A 16 4.08 -5.77 17.58
N ASN A 17 4.09 -5.27 18.80
CA ASN A 17 3.91 -3.84 19.10
C ASN A 17 5.21 -3.06 18.91
N THR A 18 5.64 -2.89 17.65
CA THR A 18 6.87 -2.17 17.26
C THR A 18 6.63 -0.70 16.90
N TYR A 19 5.36 -0.28 16.76
CA TYR A 19 4.98 1.08 16.39
C TYR A 19 3.79 1.58 17.21
N ALA A 20 3.80 2.87 17.59
CA ALA A 20 2.63 3.56 18.14
C ALA A 20 1.67 3.90 16.98
N ARG A 21 0.82 2.94 16.57
CA ARG A 21 -0.12 3.12 15.45
C ARG A 21 -1.24 4.06 15.82
N LEU A 22 -1.60 4.95 14.88
CA LEU A 22 -2.82 5.74 14.99
C LEU A 22 -4.05 4.84 14.88
N PRO A 23 -5.15 5.16 15.59
CA PRO A 23 -6.37 4.35 15.58
C PRO A 23 -7.23 4.61 14.34
N VAL A 24 -6.63 4.48 13.16
CA VAL A 24 -7.28 4.63 11.86
C VAL A 24 -6.81 3.52 10.93
N ALA A 25 -7.75 2.94 10.18
CA ALA A 25 -7.45 1.96 9.14
C ALA A 25 -8.01 2.44 7.81
N PHE A 26 -7.19 2.42 6.76
CA PHE A 26 -7.60 2.83 5.43
C PHE A 26 -8.07 1.63 4.61
N SER A 27 -9.14 1.82 3.84
CA SER A 27 -9.74 0.78 2.99
C SER A 27 -9.31 0.88 1.53
N HIS A 28 -9.21 2.09 0.99
CA HIS A 28 -8.82 2.35 -0.39
C HIS A 28 -8.31 3.77 -0.58
N GLY A 29 -7.76 4.05 -1.76
CA GLY A 29 -7.30 5.38 -2.14
C GLY A 29 -7.31 5.58 -3.64
N GLN A 30 -7.33 6.84 -4.07
CA GLN A 30 -7.20 7.25 -5.47
C GLN A 30 -6.40 8.55 -5.57
N GLY A 31 -5.33 8.55 -6.35
CA GLY A 31 -4.43 9.70 -6.43
C GLY A 31 -3.87 10.04 -5.05
N SER A 32 -4.05 11.27 -4.60
CA SER A 32 -3.62 11.75 -3.28
C SER A 32 -4.69 11.64 -2.19
N ARG A 33 -5.81 10.96 -2.45
CA ARG A 33 -6.89 10.79 -1.48
C ARG A 33 -6.95 9.36 -0.98
N ILE A 34 -7.21 9.19 0.32
CA ILE A 34 -7.41 7.90 0.97
C ILE A 34 -8.69 7.93 1.79
N THR A 35 -9.35 6.80 1.88
CA THR A 35 -10.61 6.64 2.62
C THR A 35 -10.44 5.57 3.69
N ASP A 36 -10.87 5.88 4.90
CA ASP A 36 -10.82 4.92 6.00
C ASP A 36 -11.96 3.90 5.93
N THR A 37 -11.96 2.96 6.88
CA THR A 37 -12.99 1.91 6.97
C THR A 37 -14.36 2.44 7.37
N GLU A 38 -14.45 3.68 7.85
CA GLU A 38 -15.70 4.36 8.22
C GLU A 38 -16.22 5.25 7.08
N GLY A 39 -15.50 5.33 5.96
CA GLY A 39 -15.86 6.12 4.78
C GLY A 39 -15.41 7.57 4.83
N LYS A 40 -14.60 7.96 5.79
CA LYS A 40 -14.05 9.31 5.88
C LYS A 40 -12.85 9.47 4.95
N GLU A 41 -12.83 10.56 4.18
CA GLU A 41 -11.77 10.88 3.23
C GLU A 41 -10.71 11.78 3.84
N TYR A 42 -9.45 11.53 3.47
CA TYR A 42 -8.27 12.29 3.89
C TYR A 42 -7.39 12.61 2.68
N LEU A 43 -6.61 13.69 2.79
CA LEU A 43 -5.50 13.95 1.89
C LEU A 43 -4.26 13.21 2.38
N ASP A 44 -3.72 12.32 1.55
CA ASP A 44 -2.48 11.60 1.86
C ASP A 44 -1.25 12.43 1.51
N ALA A 45 -0.78 13.21 2.47
CA ALA A 45 0.46 13.97 2.36
C ALA A 45 1.70 13.16 2.78
N LEU A 46 1.50 11.94 3.32
CA LEU A 46 2.58 11.07 3.76
C LEU A 46 3.07 10.13 2.65
N SER A 47 2.16 9.72 1.75
CA SER A 47 2.43 8.82 0.61
C SER A 47 3.18 7.53 0.99
N GLY A 48 2.86 6.93 2.16
CA GLY A 48 3.58 5.76 2.67
C GLY A 48 5.06 6.04 3.00
N ILE A 49 5.38 7.26 3.40
CA ILE A 49 6.74 7.81 3.59
C ILE A 49 7.47 7.88 2.24
N ALA A 50 6.90 8.67 1.30
CA ALA A 50 7.41 8.92 -0.06
C ALA A 50 7.52 7.64 -0.94
N VAL A 51 6.68 6.64 -0.71
CA VAL A 51 6.65 5.40 -1.50
C VAL A 51 5.65 5.51 -2.65
N SER A 52 4.45 6.04 -2.39
CA SER A 52 3.35 6.11 -3.38
C SER A 52 3.43 7.37 -4.24
N THR A 53 4.56 7.59 -4.92
CA THR A 53 4.85 8.82 -5.68
C THR A 53 3.89 9.06 -6.86
N LEU A 54 3.28 8.01 -7.42
CA LEU A 54 2.26 8.10 -8.46
C LEU A 54 0.84 8.22 -7.91
N GLY A 55 0.70 8.29 -6.57
CA GLY A 55 -0.58 8.24 -5.89
C GLY A 55 -1.18 6.82 -5.83
N HIS A 56 -2.31 6.72 -5.13
CA HIS A 56 -3.03 5.47 -4.96
C HIS A 56 -3.79 5.09 -6.24
N ALA A 57 -3.85 3.79 -6.53
CA ALA A 57 -4.61 3.19 -7.62
C ALA A 57 -4.31 3.82 -9.01
N HIS A 58 -3.06 4.20 -9.28
CA HIS A 58 -2.68 4.74 -10.59
C HIS A 58 -2.97 3.71 -11.70
N PRO A 59 -3.82 4.03 -12.70
CA PRO A 59 -4.38 3.03 -13.60
C PRO A 59 -3.33 2.26 -14.42
N LYS A 60 -2.29 2.94 -14.90
CA LYS A 60 -1.21 2.29 -15.64
C LYS A 60 -0.37 1.37 -14.75
N LEU A 61 -0.13 1.76 -13.49
CA LEU A 61 0.63 0.94 -12.55
C LEU A 61 -0.18 -0.31 -12.15
N VAL A 62 -1.46 -0.14 -11.83
CA VAL A 62 -2.36 -1.25 -11.50
C VAL A 62 -2.43 -2.24 -12.66
N ALA A 63 -2.62 -1.76 -13.89
CA ALA A 63 -2.68 -2.62 -15.08
C ALA A 63 -1.37 -3.39 -15.31
N ALA A 64 -0.21 -2.72 -15.14
CA ALA A 64 1.09 -3.34 -15.31
C ALA A 64 1.35 -4.43 -14.25
N ILE A 65 1.03 -4.16 -12.99
CA ILE A 65 1.17 -5.13 -11.90
C ILE A 65 0.26 -6.34 -12.12
N ALA A 66 -1.02 -6.11 -12.45
CA ALA A 66 -1.98 -7.18 -12.69
C ALA A 66 -1.57 -8.07 -13.87
N ALA A 67 -1.13 -7.46 -14.97
CA ALA A 67 -0.66 -8.20 -16.14
C ALA A 67 0.59 -9.03 -15.83
N GLN A 68 1.57 -8.47 -15.12
CA GLN A 68 2.78 -9.21 -14.75
C GLN A 68 2.51 -10.28 -13.70
N ALA A 69 1.66 -10.03 -12.72
CA ALA A 69 1.28 -11.02 -11.71
C ALA A 69 0.57 -12.23 -12.34
N GLY A 70 -0.24 -12.01 -13.38
CA GLY A 70 -0.88 -13.10 -14.15
C GLY A 70 0.08 -13.92 -15.01
N ARG A 71 1.31 -13.44 -15.23
CA ARG A 71 2.33 -14.14 -16.01
C ARG A 71 3.37 -14.84 -15.12
N MET A 72 4.00 -14.09 -14.24
CA MET A 72 5.08 -14.58 -13.39
C MET A 72 5.43 -13.56 -12.30
N LEU A 73 5.55 -14.02 -11.05
CA LEU A 73 5.89 -13.16 -9.91
C LEU A 73 7.40 -13.16 -9.62
N HIS A 74 8.05 -14.32 -9.68
CA HIS A 74 9.46 -14.46 -9.31
C HIS A 74 10.08 -15.74 -9.87
N THR A 75 11.36 -15.67 -10.23
CA THR A 75 12.13 -16.84 -10.73
C THR A 75 13.45 -17.08 -10.02
N SER A 76 13.88 -16.23 -9.09
CA SER A 76 15.23 -16.20 -8.50
C SER A 76 16.31 -15.58 -9.42
N ASN A 77 17.32 -14.99 -8.79
CA ASN A 77 18.51 -14.43 -9.46
C ASN A 77 19.44 -15.49 -10.09
N LEU A 78 19.10 -16.76 -9.98
CA LEU A 78 19.79 -17.82 -10.71
C LEU A 78 19.51 -17.78 -12.22
N TYR A 79 18.46 -17.08 -12.62
CA TYR A 79 18.05 -16.93 -14.01
C TYR A 79 18.16 -15.48 -14.46
N GLN A 80 18.29 -15.28 -15.76
CA GLN A 80 18.21 -13.94 -16.33
C GLN A 80 16.76 -13.42 -16.23
N ILE A 81 16.61 -12.18 -15.75
CA ILE A 81 15.31 -11.51 -15.61
C ILE A 81 15.29 -10.34 -16.59
N ARG A 82 14.56 -10.50 -17.68
CA ARG A 82 14.49 -9.54 -18.79
C ARG A 82 14.07 -8.14 -18.35
N GLU A 83 13.07 -8.05 -17.48
CA GLU A 83 12.56 -6.79 -16.96
C GLU A 83 13.58 -6.06 -16.07
N GLN A 84 14.44 -6.81 -15.38
CA GLN A 84 15.55 -6.26 -14.59
C GLN A 84 16.61 -5.62 -15.49
N GLU A 85 17.00 -6.29 -16.59
CA GLU A 85 17.92 -5.75 -17.57
C GLU A 85 17.37 -4.48 -18.23
N GLN A 86 16.11 -4.50 -18.64
CA GLN A 86 15.45 -3.32 -19.23
C GLN A 86 15.38 -2.13 -18.28
N LEU A 87 15.16 -2.34 -16.97
CA LEU A 87 15.18 -1.28 -15.98
C LEU A 87 16.60 -0.73 -15.80
N SER A 88 17.59 -1.63 -15.69
CA SER A 88 19.01 -1.27 -15.57
C SER A 88 19.48 -0.40 -16.73
N ASP A 89 19.15 -0.77 -17.97
CA ASP A 89 19.50 -0.02 -19.18
C ASP A 89 18.87 1.38 -19.16
N LYS A 90 17.61 1.50 -18.76
CA LYS A 90 16.92 2.79 -18.65
C LYS A 90 17.55 3.69 -17.60
N LEU A 91 17.91 3.14 -16.44
CA LEU A 91 18.54 3.93 -15.38
C LEU A 91 19.95 4.37 -15.76
N ALA A 92 20.70 3.54 -16.48
CA ALA A 92 22.05 3.87 -16.94
C ALA A 92 22.06 4.94 -18.06
N ALA A 93 20.93 5.14 -18.75
CA ALA A 93 20.76 6.13 -19.81
C ALA A 93 20.31 7.52 -19.31
N LEU A 94 20.04 7.68 -17.99
CA LEU A 94 19.68 8.97 -17.36
C LEU A 94 20.93 9.79 -17.04
#